data_ea5f89b66903472dac18933f022bb8ee
#
_entry.id   ea5f89b66903472dac18933f022bb8ee
#
_cell.length_a   1.000
_cell.length_b   1.000
_cell.length_c   1.000
_cell.angle_alpha   90.00
_cell.angle_beta   90.00
_cell.angle_gamma   90.00
#
_symmetry.space_group_name_H-M   'P 1'
#
loop_
_entity.id
_entity.type
_entity.pdbx_description
1 polymer ?
#
loop_
_entity_poly.entity_id
_entity_poly.type
_entity_poly.pdbx_seq_one_letter_code
_entity_poly.pdbx_strand_id
1 'polypeptide(L)'
;MAEQAPEFMGPSDHPLDPPSREEIAAAGFLLKKRLGDEVIFASLALVEPPKRQVVEFEANGQETGNRLARIVGIQGYDTAKKQSFAATVDVSSNVVIDVRYISEGQAPINFPDVVRVITICKTDESWQNAMRARG
;
A
#
# COMPACT_ATOMS: atom_id res chain seq x y z
N MET A 1 -23.78 -1.60 9.46
CA MET A 1 -23.79 -1.47 7.97
C MET A 1 -22.54 -2.17 7.45
N ALA A 2 -22.70 -3.15 6.62
CA ALA A 2 -21.55 -3.76 5.96
C ALA A 2 -20.97 -2.74 4.99
N GLU A 3 -19.75 -2.28 5.24
CA GLU A 3 -18.99 -1.44 4.32
C GLU A 3 -18.75 -2.27 3.06
N GLN A 4 -19.44 -1.92 1.99
CA GLN A 4 -19.24 -2.56 0.70
C GLN A 4 -17.85 -2.20 0.18
N ALA A 5 -17.12 -3.19 -0.32
CA ALA A 5 -15.88 -2.95 -1.04
C ALA A 5 -16.16 -1.92 -2.15
N PRO A 6 -15.24 -0.93 -2.35
CA PRO A 6 -15.42 0.04 -3.41
C PRO A 6 -15.59 -0.67 -4.76
N GLU A 7 -16.59 -0.26 -5.50
CA GLU A 7 -16.90 -0.81 -6.82
C GLU A 7 -15.72 -0.52 -7.76
N PHE A 8 -15.16 -1.56 -8.34
CA PHE A 8 -13.99 -1.47 -9.21
C PHE A 8 -14.39 -0.78 -10.53
N MET A 9 -14.09 0.49 -10.65
CA MET A 9 -14.23 1.23 -11.90
C MET A 9 -13.05 0.93 -12.83
N GLY A 10 -13.11 -0.16 -13.54
CA GLY A 10 -12.23 -0.55 -14.64
C GLY A 10 -10.71 -0.50 -14.35
N PRO A 11 -9.94 -1.37 -14.96
CA PRO A 11 -8.48 -1.32 -14.82
C PRO A 11 -7.94 -0.09 -15.56
N SER A 12 -6.79 0.42 -15.07
CA SER A 12 -5.96 1.34 -15.83
C SER A 12 -5.70 0.79 -17.24
N ASP A 13 -5.65 1.66 -18.23
CA ASP A 13 -5.59 1.28 -19.64
C ASP A 13 -4.26 0.59 -20.01
N HIS A 14 -3.21 0.79 -19.23
CA HIS A 14 -1.89 0.24 -19.47
C HIS A 14 -1.36 -0.56 -18.26
N PRO A 15 -0.70 -1.72 -18.47
CA PRO A 15 -0.20 -2.56 -17.36
C PRO A 15 0.86 -1.91 -16.48
N LEU A 16 1.54 -0.86 -16.94
CA LEU A 16 2.53 -0.09 -16.18
C LEU A 16 1.96 1.18 -15.52
N ASP A 17 0.68 1.47 -15.71
CA ASP A 17 0.07 2.62 -15.04
C ASP A 17 0.15 2.47 -13.52
N PRO A 18 0.38 3.57 -12.78
CA PRO A 18 0.32 3.55 -11.33
C PRO A 18 -1.00 2.97 -10.82
N PRO A 19 -1.03 2.38 -9.63
CA PRO A 19 -2.28 1.91 -9.05
C PRO A 19 -3.31 3.03 -8.94
N SER A 20 -4.52 2.79 -9.40
CA SER A 20 -5.63 3.72 -9.26
C SER A 20 -6.06 3.84 -7.79
N ARG A 21 -6.87 4.87 -7.49
CA ARG A 21 -7.44 5.04 -6.15
C ARG A 21 -8.25 3.80 -5.74
N GLU A 22 -9.00 3.24 -6.65
CA GLU A 22 -9.86 2.06 -6.45
C GLU A 22 -9.00 0.81 -6.21
N GLU A 23 -7.92 0.63 -6.96
CA GLU A 23 -6.97 -0.47 -6.76
C GLU A 23 -6.27 -0.36 -5.40
N ILE A 24 -5.88 0.85 -4.99
CA ILE A 24 -5.30 1.12 -3.67
C ILE A 24 -6.29 0.77 -2.56
N ALA A 25 -7.54 1.22 -2.68
CA ALA A 25 -8.58 0.94 -1.70
C ALA A 25 -8.89 -0.56 -1.61
N ALA A 26 -9.00 -1.26 -2.75
CA ALA A 26 -9.24 -2.70 -2.80
C ALA A 26 -8.09 -3.49 -2.16
N ALA A 27 -6.84 -3.15 -2.49
CA ALA A 27 -5.67 -3.80 -1.91
C ALA A 27 -5.61 -3.61 -0.38
N GLY A 28 -5.87 -2.40 0.11
CA GLY A 28 -5.94 -2.09 1.54
C GLY A 28 -7.05 -2.85 2.25
N PHE A 29 -8.23 -2.92 1.67
CA PHE A 29 -9.37 -3.67 2.21
C PHE A 29 -9.07 -5.17 2.32
N LEU A 30 -8.57 -5.78 1.24
CA LEU A 30 -8.22 -7.20 1.22
C LEU A 30 -7.15 -7.55 2.26
N LEU A 31 -6.15 -6.67 2.40
CA LEU A 31 -5.07 -6.91 3.33
C LEU A 31 -5.52 -6.74 4.80
N LYS A 32 -6.36 -5.74 5.11
CA LYS A 32 -6.97 -5.60 6.43
C LYS A 32 -7.87 -6.78 6.78
N LYS A 33 -8.65 -7.26 5.84
CA LYS A 33 -9.47 -8.48 6.03
C LYS A 33 -8.61 -9.70 6.36
N ARG A 34 -7.39 -9.77 5.83
CA ARG A 34 -6.45 -10.87 6.06
C ARG A 34 -5.67 -10.74 7.37
N LEU A 35 -5.22 -9.51 7.72
CA LEU A 35 -4.32 -9.25 8.84
C LEU A 35 -5.02 -8.66 10.07
N GLY A 36 -6.19 -8.06 9.90
CA GLY A 36 -6.89 -7.27 10.93
C GLY A 36 -6.71 -5.76 10.73
N ASP A 37 -7.44 -4.99 11.53
CA ASP A 37 -7.47 -3.52 11.39
C ASP A 37 -6.26 -2.81 12.01
N GLU A 38 -5.46 -3.51 12.80
CA GLU A 38 -4.30 -2.96 13.49
C GLU A 38 -3.03 -2.88 12.62
N VAL A 39 -3.20 -2.75 11.31
CA VAL A 39 -2.11 -2.59 10.36
C VAL A 39 -2.06 -1.17 9.81
N ILE A 40 -0.84 -0.65 9.70
CA ILE A 40 -0.56 0.67 9.12
C ILE A 40 0.20 0.47 7.82
N PHE A 41 -0.30 1.03 6.73
CA PHE A 41 0.37 0.95 5.44
C PHE A 41 1.37 2.12 5.31
N ALA A 42 2.61 1.82 4.99
CA ALA A 42 3.68 2.80 4.82
C ALA A 42 3.95 3.11 3.34
N SER A 43 3.89 2.11 2.48
CA SER A 43 4.04 2.29 1.04
C SER A 43 3.16 1.31 0.28
N LEU A 44 2.76 1.72 -0.91
CA LEU A 44 1.96 0.94 -1.82
C LEU A 44 2.39 1.27 -3.24
N ALA A 45 2.75 0.26 -4.02
CA ALA A 45 3.24 0.43 -5.37
C ALA A 45 2.82 -0.72 -6.29
N LEU A 46 2.75 -0.45 -7.58
CA LEU A 46 2.57 -1.48 -8.58
C LEU A 46 3.77 -2.45 -8.55
N VAL A 47 3.50 -3.73 -8.58
CA VAL A 47 4.49 -4.75 -8.94
C VAL A 47 4.43 -4.90 -10.44
N GLU A 48 5.44 -4.36 -11.12
CA GLU A 48 5.47 -4.35 -12.57
C GLU A 48 5.45 -5.78 -13.14
N PRO A 49 4.63 -6.06 -14.16
CA PRO A 49 4.68 -7.34 -14.84
C PRO A 49 6.02 -7.53 -15.57
N PRO A 50 6.42 -8.78 -15.87
CA PRO A 50 7.62 -9.06 -16.64
C PRO A 50 7.64 -8.31 -17.98
N LYS A 51 8.78 -7.74 -18.34
CA LYS A 51 8.94 -6.94 -19.57
C LYS A 51 8.36 -7.63 -20.81
N ARG A 52 8.56 -8.95 -20.94
CA ARG A 52 8.02 -9.72 -22.07
C ARG A 52 6.50 -9.59 -22.19
N GLN A 53 5.79 -9.65 -21.05
CA GLN A 53 4.32 -9.53 -21.05
C GLN A 53 3.86 -8.13 -21.44
N VAL A 54 4.60 -7.09 -21.03
CA VAL A 54 4.32 -5.70 -21.43
C VAL A 54 4.52 -5.53 -22.93
N VAL A 55 5.62 -6.03 -23.48
CA VAL A 55 5.90 -5.96 -24.93
C VAL A 55 4.83 -6.72 -25.75
N GLU A 56 4.41 -7.89 -25.28
CA GLU A 56 3.34 -8.66 -25.92
C GLU A 56 1.99 -7.91 -25.85
N PHE A 57 1.71 -7.25 -24.74
CA PHE A 57 0.52 -6.40 -24.60
C PHE A 57 0.54 -5.22 -25.57
N GLU A 58 1.67 -4.52 -25.70
CA GLU A 58 1.83 -3.39 -26.60
C GLU A 58 1.74 -3.82 -28.09
N ALA A 59 2.30 -5.01 -28.42
CA ALA A 59 2.29 -5.52 -29.79
C ALA A 59 0.90 -5.99 -30.27
N ASN A 60 0.12 -6.58 -29.37
CA ASN A 60 -1.17 -7.19 -29.72
C ASN A 60 -2.37 -6.27 -29.41
N GLY A 61 -2.12 -5.12 -28.77
CA GLY A 61 -3.16 -4.18 -28.35
C GLY A 61 -4.14 -4.76 -27.34
N GLN A 62 -5.15 -3.98 -27.03
CA GLN A 62 -6.22 -4.38 -26.10
C GLN A 62 -7.19 -5.44 -26.69
N GLU A 63 -7.05 -5.75 -27.97
CA GLU A 63 -8.02 -6.57 -28.70
C GLU A 63 -8.05 -8.06 -28.28
N THR A 64 -7.01 -8.55 -27.62
CA THR A 64 -6.91 -9.98 -27.30
C THR A 64 -7.58 -10.39 -25.99
N GLY A 65 -8.21 -9.49 -25.25
CA GLY A 65 -8.87 -9.79 -23.98
C GLY A 65 -7.92 -10.32 -22.87
N ASN A 66 -6.64 -10.38 -23.16
CA ASN A 66 -5.62 -10.92 -22.27
C ASN A 66 -5.12 -9.83 -21.32
N ARG A 67 -5.96 -9.47 -20.34
CA ARG A 67 -5.56 -8.49 -19.31
C ARG A 67 -4.49 -9.07 -18.41
N LEU A 68 -3.40 -8.35 -18.27
CA LEU A 68 -2.36 -8.69 -17.28
C LEU A 68 -2.89 -8.50 -15.86
N ALA A 69 -2.46 -9.38 -14.95
CA ALA A 69 -2.78 -9.25 -13.54
C ALA A 69 -2.28 -7.90 -12.99
N ARG A 70 -3.10 -7.24 -12.18
CA ARG A 70 -2.76 -5.99 -11.49
C ARG A 70 -2.32 -6.33 -10.07
N ILE A 71 -1.02 -6.35 -9.86
CA ILE A 71 -0.41 -6.75 -8.59
C ILE A 71 0.13 -5.52 -7.87
N VAL A 72 -0.25 -5.38 -6.61
CA VAL A 72 0.17 -4.28 -5.75
C VAL A 72 1.02 -4.82 -4.62
N GLY A 73 2.22 -4.27 -4.46
CA GLY A 73 3.09 -4.50 -3.31
C GLY A 73 2.81 -3.48 -2.21
N ILE A 74 2.65 -3.95 -0.98
CA ILE A 74 2.36 -3.13 0.19
C ILE A 74 3.42 -3.40 1.25
N GLN A 75 3.98 -2.35 1.82
CA GLN A 75 4.81 -2.43 3.02
C GLN A 75 4.11 -1.69 4.16
N GLY A 76 4.19 -2.24 5.34
CA GLY A 76 3.52 -1.66 6.48
C GLY A 76 4.01 -2.21 7.81
N TYR A 77 3.30 -1.84 8.86
CA TYR A 77 3.57 -2.24 10.23
C TYR A 77 2.30 -2.79 10.89
N ASP A 78 2.42 -3.95 11.47
CA ASP A 78 1.40 -4.60 12.27
C ASP A 78 1.61 -4.20 13.73
N THR A 79 0.71 -3.37 14.27
CA THR A 79 0.84 -2.83 15.62
C THR A 79 0.56 -3.89 16.68
N ALA A 80 -0.28 -4.89 16.39
CA ALA A 80 -0.56 -6.00 17.29
C ALA A 80 0.63 -6.92 17.44
N LYS A 81 1.28 -7.26 16.35
CA LYS A 81 2.49 -8.12 16.33
C LYS A 81 3.79 -7.34 16.56
N LYS A 82 3.74 -6.02 16.48
CA LYS A 82 4.92 -5.14 16.58
C LYS A 82 6.00 -5.49 15.56
N GLN A 83 5.59 -5.80 14.34
CA GLN A 83 6.47 -6.18 13.24
C GLN A 83 6.12 -5.46 11.95
N SER A 84 7.14 -5.15 11.17
CA SER A 84 6.98 -4.73 9.80
C SER A 84 6.60 -5.92 8.91
N PHE A 85 5.85 -5.66 7.85
CA PHE A 85 5.47 -6.68 6.87
C PHE A 85 5.60 -6.16 5.45
N ALA A 86 5.75 -7.08 4.53
CA ALA A 86 5.58 -6.87 3.10
C ALA A 86 4.52 -7.83 2.58
N ALA A 87 3.63 -7.35 1.76
CA ALA A 87 2.55 -8.13 1.19
C ALA A 87 2.40 -7.87 -0.30
N THR A 88 1.83 -8.82 -1.00
CA THR A 88 1.51 -8.75 -2.42
C THR A 88 0.05 -9.11 -2.62
N VAL A 89 -0.69 -8.24 -3.31
CA VAL A 89 -2.12 -8.40 -3.55
C VAL A 89 -2.40 -8.31 -5.04
N ASP A 90 -3.08 -9.29 -5.58
CA ASP A 90 -3.66 -9.23 -6.92
C ASP A 90 -5.05 -8.60 -6.82
N VAL A 91 -5.15 -7.34 -7.21
CA VAL A 91 -6.42 -6.60 -7.17
C VAL A 91 -7.36 -6.97 -8.32
N SER A 92 -6.83 -7.53 -9.41
CA SER A 92 -7.65 -8.00 -10.53
C SER A 92 -8.44 -9.28 -10.20
N SER A 93 -7.90 -10.14 -9.33
CA SER A 93 -8.55 -11.36 -8.86
C SER A 93 -9.05 -11.27 -7.40
N ASN A 94 -8.83 -10.15 -6.71
CA ASN A 94 -9.15 -9.95 -5.31
C ASN A 94 -8.49 -10.98 -4.36
N VAL A 95 -7.23 -11.29 -4.59
CA VAL A 95 -6.47 -12.28 -3.82
C VAL A 95 -5.24 -11.67 -3.17
N VAL A 96 -5.06 -11.90 -1.86
CA VAL A 96 -3.78 -11.68 -1.19
C VAL A 96 -2.86 -12.84 -1.54
N ILE A 97 -1.84 -12.57 -2.35
CA ILE A 97 -0.90 -13.59 -2.84
C ILE A 97 0.05 -14.03 -1.74
N ASP A 98 0.67 -13.07 -1.07
CA ASP A 98 1.69 -13.33 -0.05
C ASP A 98 1.67 -12.27 1.05
N VAL A 99 2.03 -12.69 2.25
CA VAL A 99 2.29 -11.80 3.40
C VAL A 99 3.52 -12.32 4.11
N ARG A 100 4.54 -11.51 4.20
CA ARG A 100 5.78 -11.82 4.89
C ARG A 100 6.07 -10.81 5.98
N TYR A 101 6.23 -11.28 7.22
CA TYR A 101 6.74 -10.47 8.32
C TYR A 101 8.25 -10.35 8.24
N ILE A 102 8.76 -9.15 8.49
CA ILE A 102 10.18 -8.81 8.39
C ILE A 102 10.77 -8.84 9.81
N SER A 103 11.67 -9.78 10.08
CA SER A 103 12.34 -9.92 11.37
C SER A 103 13.47 -8.92 11.57
N GLU A 104 14.14 -8.53 10.49
CA GLU A 104 15.23 -7.57 10.48
C GLU A 104 14.92 -6.45 9.49
N GLY A 105 14.85 -5.22 10.00
CA GLY A 105 14.50 -4.06 9.21
C GLY A 105 13.19 -3.42 9.64
N GLN A 106 12.91 -2.27 9.08
CA GLN A 106 11.71 -1.48 9.35
C GLN A 106 11.01 -1.11 8.06
N ALA A 107 9.68 -1.04 8.11
CA ALA A 107 8.91 -0.40 7.05
C ALA A 107 9.27 1.09 6.93
N PRO A 108 9.08 1.70 5.75
CA PRO A 108 9.22 3.14 5.59
C PRO A 108 8.38 3.92 6.61
N ILE A 109 8.82 5.13 6.91
CA ILE A 109 8.05 6.04 7.77
C ILE A 109 6.68 6.26 7.15
N ASN A 110 5.63 6.09 7.95
CA ASN A 110 4.26 6.32 7.52
C ASN A 110 3.76 7.70 7.95
N PHE A 111 2.74 8.21 7.27
CA PHE A 111 2.18 9.52 7.56
C PHE A 111 1.59 9.66 8.98
N PRO A 112 0.86 8.67 9.54
CA PRO A 112 0.40 8.71 10.93
C PRO A 112 1.53 8.92 11.95
N ASP A 113 2.70 8.31 11.76
CA ASP A 113 3.85 8.51 12.65
C ASP A 113 4.39 9.94 12.56
N VAL A 114 4.45 10.52 11.36
CA VAL A 114 4.85 11.92 11.18
C VAL A 114 3.91 12.85 11.94
N VAL A 115 2.60 12.67 11.79
CA VAL A 115 1.60 13.46 12.50
C VAL A 115 1.73 13.31 14.02
N ARG A 116 1.96 12.09 14.51
CA ARG A 116 2.16 11.79 15.92
C ARG A 116 3.40 12.49 16.49
N VAL A 117 4.52 12.42 15.79
CA VAL A 117 5.76 13.12 16.20
C VAL A 117 5.54 14.63 16.26
N ILE A 118 4.93 15.23 15.24
CA ILE A 118 4.61 16.66 15.23
C ILE A 118 3.74 17.04 16.44
N THR A 119 2.73 16.24 16.74
CA THR A 119 1.81 16.47 17.85
C THR A 119 2.52 16.39 19.19
N ILE A 120 3.36 15.37 19.39
CA ILE A 120 4.16 15.21 20.61
C ILE A 120 5.10 16.41 20.78
N CYS A 121 5.85 16.79 19.76
CA CYS A 121 6.76 17.94 19.82
C CYS A 121 6.02 19.25 20.18
N LYS A 122 4.88 19.50 19.55
CA LYS A 122 4.07 20.71 19.81
C LYS A 122 3.49 20.78 21.23
N THR A 123 3.30 19.65 21.89
CA THR A 123 2.73 19.57 23.24
C THR A 123 3.78 19.38 24.33
N ASP A 124 5.02 19.02 23.97
CA ASP A 124 6.12 18.85 24.92
C ASP A 124 6.76 20.20 25.32
N GLU A 125 6.69 20.52 26.61
CA GLU A 125 7.18 21.79 27.13
C GLU A 125 8.71 21.91 27.00
N SER A 126 9.43 20.84 27.18
CA SER A 126 10.90 20.79 27.05
C SER A 126 11.32 21.12 25.62
N TRP A 127 10.67 20.52 24.63
CA TRP A 127 10.92 20.81 23.22
C TRP A 127 10.59 22.26 22.87
N GLN A 128 9.43 22.79 23.32
CA GLN A 128 9.04 24.17 23.09
C GLN A 128 10.06 25.17 23.66
N ASN A 129 10.54 24.93 24.89
CA ASN A 129 11.54 25.77 25.52
C ASN A 129 12.87 25.74 24.76
N ALA A 130 13.30 24.57 24.32
CA ALA A 130 14.51 24.43 23.51
C ALA A 130 14.39 25.17 22.16
N MET A 131 13.21 25.11 21.52
CA MET A 131 12.97 25.85 20.27
C MET A 131 12.93 27.36 20.48
N ARG A 132 12.30 27.86 21.54
CA ARG A 132 12.28 29.29 21.87
C ARG A 132 13.69 29.84 22.15
N ALA A 133 14.54 29.04 22.78
CA ALA A 133 15.92 29.43 23.09
C ALA A 133 16.81 29.57 21.84
N ARG A 134 16.38 28.95 20.71
CA ARG A 134 17.11 29.04 19.44
C ARG A 134 16.66 30.21 18.55
N GLY A 135 15.52 30.80 18.83
CA GLY A 135 14.93 31.91 18.06
C GLY A 135 13.85 31.44 17.11
#